data_a5e822494f34e27985ba49d1c027c679
#
_entry.id   a5e822494f34e27985ba49d1c027c679
#
_cell.length_a   1.000
_cell.length_b   1.000
_cell.length_c   1.000
_cell.angle_alpha   90.00
_cell.angle_beta   90.00
_cell.angle_gamma   90.00
#
_symmetry.space_group_name_H-M   'P 1'
#
loop_
_entity.id
_entity.type
_entity.pdbx_description
1 polymer ?
#
loop_
_entity_poly.entity_id
_entity_poly.type
_entity_poly.pdbx_seq_one_letter_code
_entity_poly.pdbx_strand_id
1 'polypeptide(L)'
;MGKKLDIIVDKCKVKVYILEQKKETSIFIDIEKRPAQKDWLGKKVGDTYKLSKANITYRIDAIEDEVQQESPPTTKPSQPIRSRVFWVFQNQTYDDESYNGYIFAGFYGPHHWERLKEVRRGDIIIHSFRAEIVAVSIAKDVAYSWRRYDGIQGRRIDCDYYRLKRCISTSARKTKNIELCGGAMYQPFNTNGTGNQGYLYDMTFKLRDYYISEIIKYNPYILDKIPELRKYNTL
;
A
#
# COMPACT_ATOMS: atom_id res chain seq x y z
N MET A 1 -14.17 -2.77 22.89
CA MET A 1 -15.25 -1.79 22.58
C MET A 1 -14.74 -0.42 22.95
N GLY A 2 -14.65 0.51 22.00
CA GLY A 2 -14.21 1.89 22.27
C GLY A 2 -15.18 2.61 23.20
N LYS A 3 -14.66 3.53 24.04
CA LYS A 3 -15.47 4.38 24.89
C LYS A 3 -16.31 5.30 24.02
N LYS A 4 -17.60 5.42 24.28
CA LYS A 4 -18.45 6.40 23.59
C LYS A 4 -18.08 7.81 24.03
N LEU A 5 -17.99 8.71 23.09
CA LEU A 5 -17.74 10.14 23.32
C LEU A 5 -18.99 10.95 22.95
N ASP A 6 -19.20 12.05 23.65
CA ASP A 6 -20.31 12.96 23.39
C ASP A 6 -19.99 13.99 22.31
N ILE A 7 -18.72 14.30 22.12
CA ILE A 7 -18.22 15.27 21.15
C ILE A 7 -17.05 14.72 20.35
N ILE A 8 -16.88 15.22 19.12
CA ILE A 8 -15.73 14.88 18.28
C ILE A 8 -14.47 15.57 18.83
N VAL A 9 -13.47 14.76 19.12
CA VAL A 9 -12.11 15.17 19.51
C VAL A 9 -11.10 14.70 18.47
N ASP A 10 -9.86 15.14 18.58
CA ASP A 10 -8.78 14.59 17.74
C ASP A 10 -8.53 13.11 18.09
N LYS A 11 -8.12 12.33 17.09
CA LYS A 11 -7.86 10.88 17.20
C LYS A 11 -9.09 10.07 17.64
N CYS A 12 -10.28 10.43 17.15
CA CYS A 12 -11.51 9.65 17.40
C CYS A 12 -12.08 9.07 16.08
N LYS A 13 -12.89 8.02 16.21
CA LYS A 13 -13.65 7.41 15.12
C LYS A 13 -15.10 7.89 15.16
N VAL A 14 -15.57 8.44 14.05
CA VAL A 14 -16.94 8.96 13.91
C VAL A 14 -17.71 8.10 12.93
N LYS A 15 -18.83 7.52 13.38
CA LYS A 15 -19.81 6.91 12.48
C LYS A 15 -20.73 7.98 11.96
N VAL A 16 -20.89 8.05 10.66
CA VAL A 16 -21.72 9.04 9.99
C VAL A 16 -22.65 8.40 8.97
N TYR A 17 -23.79 9.04 8.75
CA TYR A 17 -24.72 8.72 7.69
C TYR A 17 -24.63 9.80 6.62
N ILE A 18 -24.37 9.40 5.37
CA ILE A 18 -24.31 10.32 4.21
C ILE A 18 -25.72 10.46 3.67
N LEU A 19 -26.31 11.66 3.83
CA LEU A 19 -27.73 11.89 3.51
C LEU A 19 -28.03 11.69 2.02
N GLU A 20 -27.20 12.21 1.15
CA GLU A 20 -27.38 12.14 -0.30
C GLU A 20 -27.21 10.71 -0.86
N GLN A 21 -26.39 9.89 -0.19
CA GLN A 21 -26.09 8.52 -0.62
C GLN A 21 -26.90 7.48 0.15
N LYS A 22 -27.62 7.87 1.18
CA LYS A 22 -28.34 6.97 2.10
C LYS A 22 -27.46 5.85 2.62
N LYS A 23 -26.21 6.16 3.00
CA LYS A 23 -25.19 5.17 3.35
C LYS A 23 -24.47 5.54 4.65
N GLU A 24 -24.25 4.54 5.49
CA GLU A 24 -23.39 4.65 6.68
C GLU A 24 -21.93 4.46 6.30
N THR A 25 -21.05 5.20 6.97
CA THR A 25 -19.60 5.05 6.88
C THR A 25 -18.94 5.49 8.20
N SER A 26 -17.65 5.23 8.32
CA SER A 26 -16.86 5.72 9.46
C SER A 26 -15.74 6.62 8.97
N ILE A 27 -15.52 7.71 9.69
CA ILE A 27 -14.45 8.67 9.41
C ILE A 27 -13.54 8.70 10.65
N PHE A 28 -12.24 8.56 10.44
CA PHE A 28 -11.26 8.76 11.49
C PHE A 28 -10.80 10.22 11.48
N ILE A 29 -10.94 10.90 12.61
CA ILE A 29 -10.51 12.29 12.80
C ILE A 29 -9.06 12.29 13.27
N ASP A 30 -8.17 12.85 12.45
CA ASP A 30 -6.75 13.00 12.73
C ASP A 30 -6.30 14.35 12.16
N ILE A 31 -6.24 15.36 13.01
CA ILE A 31 -5.97 16.74 12.59
C ILE A 31 -4.51 16.91 12.17
N GLU A 32 -3.61 16.18 12.78
CA GLU A 32 -2.19 16.21 12.43
C GLU A 32 -1.97 15.75 10.98
N LYS A 33 -2.63 14.64 10.60
CA LYS A 33 -2.57 14.09 9.24
C LYS A 33 -3.53 14.76 8.26
N ARG A 34 -4.63 15.32 8.76
CA ARG A 34 -5.74 15.89 7.96
C ARG A 34 -6.23 17.21 8.54
N PRO A 35 -5.49 18.30 8.40
CA PRO A 35 -5.85 19.62 8.98
C PRO A 35 -7.26 20.11 8.61
N ALA A 36 -7.76 19.74 7.43
CA ALA A 36 -9.12 20.08 6.99
C ALA A 36 -10.24 19.46 7.84
N GLN A 37 -9.93 18.46 8.66
CA GLN A 37 -10.87 17.85 9.60
C GLN A 37 -11.08 18.68 10.88
N LYS A 38 -10.36 19.78 11.05
CA LYS A 38 -10.50 20.67 12.21
C LYS A 38 -11.94 21.16 12.41
N ASP A 39 -12.69 21.33 11.32
CA ASP A 39 -14.10 21.77 11.36
C ASP A 39 -15.06 20.72 11.94
N TRP A 40 -14.60 19.50 12.16
CA TRP A 40 -15.37 18.44 12.81
C TRP A 40 -15.29 18.50 14.34
N LEU A 41 -14.26 19.14 14.89
CA LEU A 41 -14.06 19.20 16.34
C LEU A 41 -15.21 19.86 17.05
N GLY A 42 -15.57 19.30 18.20
CA GLY A 42 -16.64 19.83 19.06
C GLY A 42 -18.06 19.52 18.60
N LYS A 43 -18.24 18.89 17.42
CA LYS A 43 -19.56 18.42 16.98
C LYS A 43 -20.02 17.22 17.80
N LYS A 44 -21.34 17.06 17.93
CA LYS A 44 -22.00 16.04 18.76
C LYS A 44 -22.72 15.02 17.90
N VAL A 45 -23.07 13.90 18.49
CA VAL A 45 -24.00 12.93 17.90
C VAL A 45 -25.33 13.65 17.60
N GLY A 46 -25.85 13.45 16.41
CA GLY A 46 -27.04 14.14 15.87
C GLY A 46 -26.72 15.39 15.05
N ASP A 47 -25.55 15.98 15.21
CA ASP A 47 -25.15 17.14 14.40
C ASP A 47 -24.95 16.73 12.93
N THR A 48 -25.14 17.74 12.06
CA THR A 48 -24.82 17.60 10.65
C THR A 48 -23.58 18.39 10.28
N TYR A 49 -22.82 17.89 9.31
CA TYR A 49 -21.68 18.57 8.71
C TYR A 49 -21.78 18.55 7.20
N LYS A 50 -21.82 19.72 6.57
CA LYS A 50 -21.92 19.87 5.11
C LYS A 50 -20.55 20.16 4.52
N LEU A 51 -20.09 19.26 3.64
CA LEU A 51 -18.88 19.48 2.84
C LEU A 51 -19.26 20.30 1.59
N SER A 52 -19.17 21.62 1.67
CA SER A 52 -19.67 22.55 0.63
C SER A 52 -19.11 22.28 -0.77
N LYS A 53 -17.83 21.91 -0.87
CA LYS A 53 -17.18 21.61 -2.16
C LYS A 53 -17.69 20.34 -2.87
N ALA A 54 -18.22 19.38 -2.10
CA ALA A 54 -18.68 18.10 -2.64
C ALA A 54 -20.20 17.95 -2.62
N ASN A 55 -20.92 18.95 -2.08
CA ASN A 55 -22.37 18.90 -1.82
C ASN A 55 -22.80 17.62 -1.08
N ILE A 56 -22.01 17.22 -0.07
CA ILE A 56 -22.25 16.04 0.76
C ILE A 56 -22.55 16.49 2.18
N THR A 57 -23.63 15.96 2.75
CA THR A 57 -24.02 16.24 4.14
C THR A 57 -23.88 14.93 4.95
N TYR A 58 -23.13 15.02 6.04
CA TYR A 58 -22.95 13.96 6.99
C TYR A 58 -23.81 14.22 8.23
N ARG A 59 -24.55 13.22 8.71
CA ARG A 59 -25.14 13.21 10.04
C ARG A 59 -24.24 12.36 10.93
N ILE A 60 -23.91 12.83 12.13
CA ILE A 60 -23.07 12.14 13.08
C ILE A 60 -23.94 11.17 13.88
N ASP A 61 -23.75 9.87 13.71
CA ASP A 61 -24.55 8.84 14.36
C ASP A 61 -23.90 8.26 15.62
N ALA A 62 -22.56 8.21 15.68
CA ALA A 62 -21.82 7.82 16.89
C ALA A 62 -20.39 8.36 16.86
N ILE A 63 -19.82 8.57 18.04
CA ILE A 63 -18.43 8.97 18.25
C ILE A 63 -17.82 7.94 19.20
N GLU A 64 -16.71 7.35 18.78
CA GLU A 64 -15.97 6.36 19.58
C GLU A 64 -14.55 6.89 19.79
N ASP A 65 -14.11 6.87 21.06
CA ASP A 65 -12.69 7.14 21.37
C ASP A 65 -11.84 6.11 20.66
N GLU A 66 -10.69 6.53 20.14
CA GLU A 66 -9.69 5.56 19.74
C GLU A 66 -9.13 4.96 21.03
N VAL A 67 -9.73 3.86 21.47
CA VAL A 67 -8.98 2.96 22.34
C VAL A 67 -7.73 2.64 21.55
N GLN A 68 -6.58 3.12 22.02
CA GLN A 68 -5.31 2.55 21.59
C GLN A 68 -5.58 1.05 21.57
N GLN A 69 -5.61 0.47 20.37
CA GLN A 69 -5.70 -0.98 20.29
C GLN A 69 -4.56 -1.46 21.17
N GLU A 70 -4.93 -1.89 22.37
CA GLU A 70 -4.08 -2.76 23.15
C GLU A 70 -3.57 -3.78 22.16
N SER A 71 -2.27 -3.82 21.99
CA SER A 71 -1.60 -4.81 21.16
C SER A 71 -2.36 -6.12 21.32
N PRO A 72 -2.84 -6.75 20.25
CA PRO A 72 -3.72 -7.91 20.37
C PRO A 72 -3.16 -8.84 21.43
N PRO A 73 -4.00 -9.44 22.28
CA PRO A 73 -3.56 -10.16 23.46
C PRO A 73 -2.43 -11.08 23.08
N THR A 74 -1.37 -11.08 23.86
CA THR A 74 -0.14 -11.84 23.67
C THR A 74 -0.48 -13.32 23.56
N THR A 75 -1.02 -13.70 22.42
CA THR A 75 -1.09 -15.09 22.00
C THR A 75 0.33 -15.45 21.60
N LYS A 76 0.90 -16.44 22.27
CA LYS A 76 2.15 -17.21 22.04
C LYS A 76 2.98 -16.65 20.90
N PRO A 77 4.32 -16.53 21.00
CA PRO A 77 5.16 -15.96 19.98
C PRO A 77 4.80 -16.61 18.63
N SER A 78 3.94 -15.92 17.90
CA SER A 78 3.63 -16.30 16.52
C SER A 78 4.95 -16.23 15.80
N GLN A 79 5.27 -17.28 15.07
CA GLN A 79 6.43 -17.30 14.17
C GLN A 79 6.53 -15.94 13.49
N PRO A 80 7.72 -15.35 13.36
CA PRO A 80 7.89 -14.02 12.79
C PRO A 80 7.13 -13.99 11.47
N ILE A 81 6.14 -13.08 11.38
CA ILE A 81 5.34 -12.89 10.16
C ILE A 81 6.36 -12.58 9.08
N ARG A 82 6.64 -13.55 8.22
CA ARG A 82 7.59 -13.37 7.11
C ARG A 82 7.00 -12.31 6.21
N SER A 83 7.62 -11.14 6.12
CA SER A 83 7.26 -10.12 5.17
C SER A 83 7.14 -10.76 3.79
N ARG A 84 6.02 -10.52 3.11
CA ARG A 84 5.84 -10.97 1.72
C ARG A 84 6.66 -10.09 0.81
N VAL A 85 6.93 -10.57 -0.39
CA VAL A 85 7.59 -9.80 -1.42
C VAL A 85 6.67 -9.72 -2.63
N PHE A 86 6.37 -8.49 -3.04
CA PHE A 86 5.55 -8.19 -4.20
C PHE A 86 6.40 -7.60 -5.32
N TRP A 87 5.89 -7.72 -6.53
CA TRP A 87 6.43 -7.06 -7.71
C TRP A 87 5.44 -6.02 -8.21
N VAL A 88 5.88 -4.79 -8.44
CA VAL A 88 5.06 -3.74 -9.04
C VAL A 88 5.64 -3.31 -10.39
N PHE A 89 4.79 -3.25 -11.41
CA PHE A 89 5.10 -2.61 -12.67
C PHE A 89 4.60 -1.17 -12.64
N GLN A 90 5.53 -0.23 -12.74
CA GLN A 90 5.23 1.20 -12.82
C GLN A 90 5.47 1.68 -14.26
N ASN A 91 4.71 2.69 -14.67
CA ASN A 91 4.80 3.26 -16.00
C ASN A 91 4.81 4.79 -15.92
N GLN A 92 3.81 5.45 -16.46
CA GLN A 92 3.72 6.92 -16.54
C GLN A 92 3.77 7.62 -15.18
N THR A 93 3.41 6.93 -14.11
CA THR A 93 3.37 7.46 -12.74
C THR A 93 4.64 7.19 -11.94
N TYR A 94 5.64 6.53 -12.53
CA TYR A 94 6.86 6.13 -11.81
C TYR A 94 7.58 7.31 -11.14
N ASP A 95 7.73 8.42 -11.85
CA ASP A 95 8.46 9.57 -11.33
C ASP A 95 7.77 10.17 -10.10
N ASP A 96 6.45 10.32 -10.16
CA ASP A 96 5.65 10.83 -9.04
C ASP A 96 5.63 9.85 -7.86
N GLU A 97 5.36 8.57 -8.10
CA GLU A 97 5.32 7.54 -7.08
C GLU A 97 6.69 7.38 -6.38
N SER A 98 7.77 7.35 -7.16
CA SER A 98 9.12 7.18 -6.62
C SER A 98 9.65 8.41 -5.90
N TYR A 99 9.24 9.63 -6.31
CA TYR A 99 9.62 10.87 -5.67
C TYR A 99 8.89 11.04 -4.33
N ASN A 100 7.60 10.72 -4.31
CA ASN A 100 6.74 10.89 -3.13
C ASN A 100 6.67 9.63 -2.25
N GLY A 101 7.36 8.55 -2.58
CA GLY A 101 7.48 7.35 -1.76
C GLY A 101 6.17 6.60 -1.58
N TYR A 102 5.45 6.29 -2.66
CA TYR A 102 4.22 5.52 -2.59
C TYR A 102 4.02 4.61 -3.81
N ILE A 103 3.04 3.72 -3.73
CA ILE A 103 2.44 3.02 -4.88
C ILE A 103 0.95 3.30 -4.93
N PHE A 104 0.37 3.36 -6.14
CA PHE A 104 -1.02 3.75 -6.34
C PHE A 104 -1.69 2.99 -7.49
N ALA A 105 -2.91 2.52 -7.25
CA ALA A 105 -3.79 1.97 -8.28
C ALA A 105 -5.20 2.57 -8.20
N GLY A 106 -5.76 2.95 -9.33
CA GLY A 106 -7.10 3.53 -9.41
C GLY A 106 -8.21 2.50 -9.11
N PHE A 107 -9.38 2.97 -8.65
CA PHE A 107 -10.51 2.08 -8.33
C PHE A 107 -11.15 1.42 -9.57
N TYR A 108 -11.12 2.10 -10.70
CA TYR A 108 -11.82 1.69 -11.92
C TYR A 108 -10.88 0.99 -12.93
N GLY A 109 -9.78 0.46 -12.44
CA GLY A 109 -8.85 -0.30 -13.25
C GLY A 109 -9.16 -1.80 -13.27
N PRO A 110 -8.32 -2.57 -13.98
CA PRO A 110 -8.39 -4.02 -13.97
C PRO A 110 -8.37 -4.58 -12.54
N HIS A 111 -8.99 -5.74 -12.34
CA HIS A 111 -9.17 -6.33 -11.01
C HIS A 111 -7.85 -6.50 -10.22
N HIS A 112 -6.72 -6.65 -10.90
CA HIS A 112 -5.41 -6.76 -10.26
C HIS A 112 -4.94 -5.47 -9.56
N TRP A 113 -5.60 -4.33 -9.78
CA TRP A 113 -5.36 -3.10 -9.01
C TRP A 113 -5.92 -3.19 -7.59
N GLU A 114 -6.98 -3.99 -7.38
CA GLU A 114 -7.53 -4.28 -6.06
C GLU A 114 -6.54 -5.02 -5.15
N ARG A 115 -5.53 -5.66 -5.73
CA ARG A 115 -4.49 -6.40 -5.00
C ARG A 115 -3.64 -5.55 -4.07
N LEU A 116 -3.66 -4.22 -4.23
CA LEU A 116 -3.04 -3.35 -3.23
C LEU A 116 -3.58 -3.57 -1.82
N LYS A 117 -4.83 -4.05 -1.68
CA LYS A 117 -5.42 -4.42 -0.38
C LYS A 117 -4.71 -5.58 0.32
N GLU A 118 -3.95 -6.38 -0.42
CA GLU A 118 -3.25 -7.55 0.12
C GLU A 118 -1.95 -7.18 0.82
N VAL A 119 -1.37 -6.03 0.47
CA VAL A 119 -0.11 -5.54 1.04
C VAL A 119 -0.33 -5.13 2.50
N ARG A 120 0.61 -5.49 3.35
CA ARG A 120 0.62 -5.19 4.78
C ARG A 120 1.88 -4.39 5.13
N ARG A 121 1.83 -3.71 6.25
CA ARG A 121 3.01 -3.04 6.81
C ARG A 121 4.18 -4.02 6.92
N GLY A 122 5.34 -3.59 6.43
CA GLY A 122 6.57 -4.38 6.42
C GLY A 122 6.73 -5.32 5.21
N ASP A 123 5.73 -5.43 4.33
CA ASP A 123 5.89 -6.14 3.07
C ASP A 123 6.89 -5.41 2.17
N ILE A 124 7.67 -6.18 1.44
CA ILE A 124 8.71 -5.68 0.53
C ILE A 124 8.13 -5.59 -0.88
N ILE A 125 8.45 -4.52 -1.60
CA ILE A 125 7.97 -4.29 -2.96
C ILE A 125 9.17 -4.06 -3.88
N ILE A 126 9.30 -4.87 -4.92
CA ILE A 126 10.29 -4.70 -5.98
C ILE A 126 9.64 -3.87 -7.09
N HIS A 127 10.26 -2.75 -7.44
CA HIS A 127 9.75 -1.81 -8.41
C HIS A 127 10.39 -2.01 -9.78
N SER A 128 9.57 -2.23 -10.80
CA SER A 128 10.00 -2.37 -12.17
C SER A 128 9.44 -1.24 -13.05
N PHE A 129 10.33 -0.61 -13.80
CA PHE A 129 10.03 0.45 -14.75
C PHE A 129 10.85 0.25 -16.03
N ARG A 130 10.23 0.33 -17.22
CA ARG A 130 10.87 0.15 -18.52
C ARG A 130 11.74 -1.12 -18.63
N ALA A 131 11.19 -2.25 -18.16
CA ALA A 131 11.87 -3.54 -18.14
C ALA A 131 13.19 -3.57 -17.32
N GLU A 132 13.28 -2.74 -16.31
CA GLU A 132 14.36 -2.72 -15.31
C GLU A 132 13.81 -2.72 -13.91
N ILE A 133 14.47 -3.38 -12.96
CA ILE A 133 14.25 -3.18 -11.54
C ILE A 133 15.01 -1.91 -11.15
N VAL A 134 14.28 -0.92 -10.65
CA VAL A 134 14.79 0.43 -10.39
C VAL A 134 14.83 0.78 -8.89
N ALA A 135 14.05 0.07 -8.08
CA ALA A 135 13.97 0.33 -6.64
C ALA A 135 13.43 -0.88 -5.88
N VAL A 136 13.62 -0.84 -4.56
CA VAL A 136 12.94 -1.70 -3.57
C VAL A 136 12.35 -0.81 -2.51
N SER A 137 11.18 -1.14 -1.99
CA SER A 137 10.58 -0.41 -0.88
C SER A 137 10.00 -1.32 0.19
N ILE A 138 9.72 -0.73 1.35
CA ILE A 138 8.96 -1.36 2.44
C ILE A 138 7.63 -0.61 2.58
N ALA A 139 6.53 -1.35 2.58
CA ALA A 139 5.21 -0.78 2.84
C ALA A 139 5.13 -0.26 4.29
N LYS A 140 4.77 1.01 4.48
CA LYS A 140 4.67 1.64 5.80
C LYS A 140 3.36 1.30 6.50
N ASP A 141 2.33 1.00 5.72
CA ASP A 141 0.99 0.67 6.22
C ASP A 141 0.20 -0.12 5.18
N VAL A 142 -1.07 -0.42 5.48
CA VAL A 142 -2.03 -1.00 4.53
C VAL A 142 -2.52 0.04 3.53
N ALA A 143 -3.09 -0.44 2.42
CA ALA A 143 -3.65 0.45 1.41
C ALA A 143 -4.84 1.27 1.94
N TYR A 144 -4.88 2.55 1.62
CA TYR A 144 -5.98 3.45 1.95
C TYR A 144 -6.51 4.17 0.71
N SER A 145 -7.74 4.64 0.78
CA SER A 145 -8.38 5.40 -0.31
C SER A 145 -7.74 6.79 -0.43
N TRP A 146 -7.35 7.15 -1.64
CA TRP A 146 -6.71 8.43 -1.90
C TRP A 146 -7.11 8.97 -3.29
N ARG A 147 -7.05 10.28 -3.46
CA ARG A 147 -7.23 10.96 -4.74
C ARG A 147 -5.90 11.55 -5.18
N ARG A 148 -5.39 11.06 -6.31
CA ARG A 148 -4.16 11.57 -6.92
C ARG A 148 -4.37 13.00 -7.46
N TYR A 149 -3.30 13.73 -7.71
CA TYR A 149 -3.32 15.13 -8.17
C TYR A 149 -4.08 15.32 -9.51
N ASP A 150 -4.12 14.31 -10.36
CA ASP A 150 -4.88 14.29 -11.63
C ASP A 150 -6.37 13.96 -11.45
N GLY A 151 -6.84 13.87 -10.22
CA GLY A 151 -8.23 13.62 -9.86
C GLY A 151 -8.62 12.14 -9.80
N ILE A 152 -7.73 11.21 -10.18
CA ILE A 152 -8.00 9.77 -10.14
C ILE A 152 -8.12 9.31 -8.68
N GLN A 153 -9.25 8.69 -8.37
CA GLN A 153 -9.48 8.04 -7.07
C GLN A 153 -8.95 6.61 -7.11
N GLY A 154 -8.31 6.19 -6.03
CA GLY A 154 -7.73 4.85 -5.96
C GLY A 154 -7.25 4.48 -4.57
N ARG A 155 -6.38 3.49 -4.52
CA ARG A 155 -5.69 3.04 -3.31
C ARG A 155 -4.23 3.44 -3.36
N ARG A 156 -3.76 3.97 -2.25
CA ARG A 156 -2.37 4.34 -2.04
C ARG A 156 -1.78 3.55 -0.88
N ILE A 157 -0.51 3.20 -1.01
CA ILE A 157 0.33 2.67 0.06
C ILE A 157 1.57 3.53 0.14
N ASP A 158 1.82 4.13 1.28
CA ASP A 158 3.06 4.84 1.53
C ASP A 158 4.18 3.85 1.78
N CYS A 159 5.34 4.13 1.21
CA CYS A 159 6.49 3.24 1.21
C CYS A 159 7.77 3.96 1.63
N ASP A 160 8.64 3.27 2.35
CA ASP A 160 10.04 3.66 2.44
C ASP A 160 10.75 3.18 1.18
N TYR A 161 11.04 4.12 0.28
CA TYR A 161 11.44 3.86 -1.10
C TYR A 161 12.96 4.00 -1.27
N TYR A 162 13.62 2.93 -1.75
CA TYR A 162 15.07 2.88 -1.95
C TYR A 162 15.40 2.63 -3.41
N ARG A 163 15.84 3.68 -4.12
CA ARG A 163 16.26 3.57 -5.51
C ARG A 163 17.57 2.79 -5.60
N LEU A 164 17.67 1.92 -6.61
CA LEU A 164 18.89 1.17 -6.86
C LEU A 164 19.92 2.05 -7.58
N LYS A 165 21.17 1.99 -7.12
CA LYS A 165 22.30 2.65 -7.80
C LYS A 165 22.60 1.99 -9.16
N ARG A 166 22.41 0.67 -9.24
CA ARG A 166 22.54 -0.11 -10.46
C ARG A 166 21.23 -0.84 -10.73
N CYS A 167 20.50 -0.39 -11.74
CA CYS A 167 19.27 -1.04 -12.21
C CYS A 167 19.56 -2.44 -12.76
N ILE A 168 18.56 -3.32 -12.71
CA ILE A 168 18.68 -4.71 -13.14
C ILE A 168 17.73 -4.94 -14.30
N SER A 169 18.27 -5.17 -15.50
CA SER A 169 17.46 -5.43 -16.69
C SER A 169 16.73 -6.76 -16.59
N THR A 170 15.40 -6.72 -16.64
CA THR A 170 14.55 -7.91 -16.71
C THR A 170 14.47 -8.46 -18.13
N SER A 171 14.62 -7.59 -19.14
CA SER A 171 14.64 -8.01 -20.54
C SER A 171 15.87 -8.85 -20.91
N ALA A 172 17.00 -8.60 -20.28
CA ALA A 172 18.20 -9.43 -20.42
C ALA A 172 18.08 -10.80 -19.74
N ARG A 173 17.01 -11.05 -18.99
CA ARG A 173 16.76 -12.26 -18.17
C ARG A 173 15.52 -13.04 -18.59
N LYS A 174 15.07 -12.88 -19.84
CA LYS A 174 13.83 -13.52 -20.35
C LYS A 174 13.79 -15.03 -20.09
N THR A 175 14.84 -15.74 -20.46
CA THR A 175 14.93 -17.20 -20.24
C THR A 175 14.76 -17.57 -18.77
N LYS A 176 15.40 -16.80 -17.88
CA LYS A 176 15.31 -17.01 -16.44
C LYS A 176 13.91 -16.67 -15.90
N ASN A 177 13.28 -15.62 -16.45
CA ASN A 177 11.91 -15.27 -16.09
C ASN A 177 10.93 -16.40 -16.43
N ILE A 178 11.06 -17.01 -17.63
CA ILE A 178 10.25 -18.15 -18.06
C ILE A 178 10.44 -19.33 -17.10
N GLU A 179 11.69 -19.69 -16.82
CA GLU A 179 12.03 -20.80 -15.93
C GLU A 179 11.44 -20.62 -14.53
N LEU A 180 11.55 -19.40 -13.99
CA LEU A 180 11.21 -19.14 -12.59
C LEU A 180 9.73 -18.82 -12.34
N CYS A 181 9.01 -18.32 -13.35
CA CYS A 181 7.55 -18.13 -13.26
C CYS A 181 6.78 -19.44 -13.42
N GLY A 182 7.32 -20.42 -14.15
CA GLY A 182 6.74 -21.77 -14.27
C GLY A 182 5.31 -21.80 -14.82
N GLY A 183 4.87 -20.77 -15.58
CA GLY A 183 3.50 -20.67 -16.10
C GLY A 183 2.44 -20.40 -15.05
N ALA A 184 2.80 -20.05 -13.83
CA ALA A 184 1.86 -19.73 -12.77
C ALA A 184 0.98 -18.52 -13.13
N MET A 185 -0.31 -18.61 -12.82
CA MET A 185 -1.26 -17.52 -13.02
C MET A 185 -0.90 -16.32 -12.14
N TYR A 186 -1.07 -15.10 -12.65
CA TYR A 186 -0.81 -13.85 -11.91
C TYR A 186 0.65 -13.63 -11.49
N GLN A 187 1.60 -14.13 -12.28
CA GLN A 187 3.03 -13.85 -12.08
C GLN A 187 3.48 -12.59 -12.85
N PRO A 188 4.58 -11.94 -12.44
CA PRO A 188 5.08 -10.73 -13.11
C PRO A 188 5.43 -10.93 -14.58
N PHE A 189 5.85 -12.13 -14.98
CA PHE A 189 6.30 -12.41 -16.33
C PHE A 189 5.41 -13.44 -17.02
N ASN A 190 5.17 -13.24 -18.32
CA ASN A 190 4.43 -14.14 -19.17
C ASN A 190 5.30 -15.30 -19.69
N THR A 191 4.72 -16.16 -20.52
CA THR A 191 5.39 -17.31 -21.13
C THR A 191 6.56 -16.96 -22.04
N ASN A 192 6.65 -15.70 -22.48
CA ASN A 192 7.76 -15.19 -23.30
C ASN A 192 8.85 -14.52 -22.43
N GLY A 193 8.72 -14.54 -21.10
CA GLY A 193 9.65 -13.92 -20.16
C GLY A 193 9.61 -12.38 -20.14
N THR A 194 8.59 -11.78 -20.77
CA THR A 194 8.34 -10.32 -20.74
C THR A 194 7.32 -9.99 -19.64
N GLY A 195 7.33 -8.73 -19.17
CA GLY A 195 6.39 -8.29 -18.13
C GLY A 195 4.94 -8.44 -18.56
N ASN A 196 4.09 -8.91 -17.65
CA ASN A 196 2.66 -8.96 -17.84
C ASN A 196 2.04 -7.56 -17.72
N GLN A 197 0.87 -7.38 -18.37
CA GLN A 197 0.08 -6.17 -18.20
C GLN A 197 -0.68 -6.24 -16.87
N GLY A 198 -0.17 -5.56 -15.88
CA GLY A 198 -0.77 -5.47 -14.55
C GLY A 198 0.06 -4.58 -13.66
N TYR A 199 -0.40 -4.34 -12.43
CA TYR A 199 0.28 -3.41 -11.55
C TYR A 199 1.03 -4.13 -10.43
N LEU A 200 0.35 -4.94 -9.61
CA LEU A 200 0.94 -5.64 -8.46
C LEU A 200 0.81 -7.16 -8.62
N TYR A 201 1.90 -7.86 -8.41
CA TYR A 201 1.99 -9.31 -8.53
C TYR A 201 2.61 -9.96 -7.30
N ASP A 202 2.17 -11.17 -6.98
CA ASP A 202 2.94 -12.08 -6.15
C ASP A 202 4.14 -12.61 -6.94
N MET A 203 5.09 -13.15 -6.20
CA MET A 203 6.26 -13.80 -6.79
C MET A 203 6.32 -15.26 -6.33
N THR A 204 6.67 -16.18 -7.23
CA THR A 204 7.09 -17.51 -6.80
C THR A 204 8.32 -17.38 -5.89
N PHE A 205 8.52 -18.33 -4.98
CA PHE A 205 9.69 -18.30 -4.10
C PHE A 205 11.01 -18.26 -4.90
N LYS A 206 11.09 -19.03 -5.99
CA LYS A 206 12.27 -19.08 -6.86
C LYS A 206 12.52 -17.74 -7.55
N LEU A 207 11.49 -17.09 -8.09
CA LEU A 207 11.61 -15.80 -8.75
C LEU A 207 12.03 -14.70 -7.76
N ARG A 208 11.42 -14.69 -6.59
CA ARG A 208 11.74 -13.78 -5.49
C ARG A 208 13.21 -13.89 -5.07
N ASP A 209 13.64 -15.11 -4.73
CA ASP A 209 14.98 -15.35 -4.21
C ASP A 209 16.04 -15.01 -5.28
N TYR A 210 15.78 -15.35 -6.53
CA TYR A 210 16.65 -14.99 -7.64
C TYR A 210 16.81 -13.46 -7.77
N TYR A 211 15.71 -12.70 -7.84
CA TYR A 211 15.82 -11.26 -8.03
C TYR A 211 16.35 -10.54 -6.78
N ILE A 212 16.04 -11.00 -5.59
CA ILE A 212 16.64 -10.45 -4.37
C ILE A 212 18.16 -10.69 -4.36
N SER A 213 18.62 -11.87 -4.75
CA SER A 213 20.06 -12.15 -4.87
C SER A 213 20.74 -11.25 -5.92
N GLU A 214 20.11 -11.03 -7.07
CA GLU A 214 20.62 -10.09 -8.08
C GLU A 214 20.63 -8.63 -7.56
N ILE A 215 19.59 -8.21 -6.83
CA ILE A 215 19.54 -6.88 -6.21
C ILE A 215 20.70 -6.70 -5.23
N ILE A 216 20.90 -7.64 -4.32
CA ILE A 216 21.98 -7.60 -3.33
C ILE A 216 23.35 -7.61 -4.00
N LYS A 217 23.56 -8.49 -4.98
CA LYS A 217 24.82 -8.62 -5.72
C LYS A 217 25.26 -7.29 -6.36
N TYR A 218 24.33 -6.56 -6.98
CA TYR A 218 24.66 -5.31 -7.66
C TYR A 218 24.49 -4.07 -6.78
N ASN A 219 23.79 -4.18 -5.67
CA ASN A 219 23.48 -3.09 -4.76
C ASN A 219 23.60 -3.54 -3.28
N PRO A 220 24.80 -3.95 -2.81
CA PRO A 220 24.95 -4.54 -1.48
C PRO A 220 24.50 -3.62 -0.33
N TYR A 221 24.58 -2.30 -0.51
CA TYR A 221 24.11 -1.30 0.45
C TYR A 221 22.61 -1.42 0.78
N ILE A 222 21.84 -2.12 -0.06
CA ILE A 222 20.40 -2.29 0.18
C ILE A 222 20.13 -3.08 1.47
N LEU A 223 21.08 -3.91 1.89
CA LEU A 223 21.00 -4.68 3.13
C LEU A 223 21.08 -3.81 4.39
N ASP A 224 21.66 -2.61 4.29
CA ASP A 224 21.69 -1.64 5.38
C ASP A 224 20.35 -0.91 5.49
N LYS A 225 19.61 -0.83 4.40
CA LYS A 225 18.28 -0.20 4.33
C LYS A 225 17.15 -1.18 4.61
N ILE A 226 17.29 -2.41 4.13
CA ILE A 226 16.30 -3.48 4.25
C ILE A 226 17.03 -4.76 4.71
N PRO A 227 17.38 -4.87 6.00
CA PRO A 227 18.09 -6.05 6.53
C PRO A 227 17.33 -7.35 6.32
N GLU A 228 16.00 -7.29 6.21
CA GLU A 228 15.12 -8.44 5.98
C GLU A 228 15.42 -9.18 4.67
N LEU A 229 16.05 -8.51 3.70
CA LEU A 229 16.44 -9.14 2.43
C LEU A 229 17.47 -10.26 2.63
N ARG A 230 18.26 -10.25 3.74
CA ARG A 230 19.26 -11.30 4.02
C ARG A 230 18.65 -12.70 4.08
N LYS A 231 17.42 -12.83 4.57
CA LYS A 231 16.73 -14.14 4.67
C LYS A 231 16.35 -14.76 3.32
N TYR A 232 16.39 -14.00 2.25
CA TYR A 232 16.12 -14.47 0.88
C TYR A 232 17.40 -14.63 0.04
N ASN A 233 18.55 -14.22 0.58
CA ASN A 233 19.84 -14.39 -0.08
C ASN A 233 20.36 -15.82 0.20
N THR A 234 20.02 -16.75 -0.68
CA THR A 234 20.36 -18.18 -0.56
C THR A 234 21.60 -18.57 -1.36
N LEU A 235 22.35 -17.60 -1.87
CA LEU A 235 23.61 -17.79 -2.63
C LEU A 235 24.82 -17.65 -1.74
#